data_40665219a9701d800cf1c51497bc9f3a
#
_entry.id   40665219a9701d800cf1c51497bc9f3a
#
_cell.length_a   1.000
_cell.length_b   1.000
_cell.length_c   1.000
_cell.angle_alpha   90.00
_cell.angle_beta   90.00
_cell.angle_gamma   90.00
#
_symmetry.space_group_name_H-M   'P 1'
#
loop_
_entity.id
_entity.type
_entity.pdbx_description
1 polymer ?
#
loop_
_entity_poly.entity_id
_entity_poly.type
_entity_poly.pdbx_seq_one_letter_code
_entity_poly.pdbx_strand_id
1 'polypeptide(L)'
;KKIFFLAGFPRAGNTLLTSILNQNPDIGCTPNSIVLEIYKDVFLLKTKDIFLNYPDHYSLDNVLDMIYPVYYKNWNFKYIIDRGPAGTKSNLYLLKKHFKQEIKIIFLVRPLLEVLASWITWADKTPNNFIYQCTENPTEACHYLMKDGNQIMREMNCMQNLLKPE
;
A
#
# COMPACT_ATOMS: atom_id res chain seq x y z
N LYS A 1 -9.87 -1.85 -18.71
CA LYS A 1 -9.48 -2.52 -17.47
C LYS A 1 -10.00 -1.73 -16.28
N LYS A 2 -10.55 -2.41 -15.25
CA LYS A 2 -10.95 -1.77 -14.00
C LYS A 2 -9.89 -2.08 -12.94
N ILE A 3 -9.43 -1.07 -12.24
CA ILE A 3 -8.41 -1.20 -11.20
C ILE A 3 -9.06 -1.00 -9.84
N PHE A 4 -8.81 -1.92 -8.94
CA PHE A 4 -9.20 -1.91 -7.53
C PHE A 4 -7.95 -1.92 -6.68
N PHE A 5 -8.08 -1.57 -5.42
CA PHE A 5 -6.97 -1.58 -4.47
C PHE A 5 -7.21 -2.62 -3.39
N LEU A 6 -6.15 -3.30 -2.97
CA LEU A 6 -6.17 -4.18 -1.81
C LEU A 6 -5.22 -3.62 -0.75
N ALA A 7 -5.77 -3.23 0.37
CA ALA A 7 -5.04 -2.81 1.55
C ALA A 7 -5.39 -3.72 2.74
N GLY A 8 -4.64 -3.66 3.80
CA GLY A 8 -4.95 -4.40 5.02
C GLY A 8 -3.74 -4.59 5.90
N PHE A 9 -3.99 -5.00 7.14
CA PHE A 9 -2.91 -5.26 8.08
C PHE A 9 -1.90 -6.25 7.52
N PRO A 10 -0.59 -6.01 7.70
CA PRO A 10 0.39 -7.03 7.46
C PRO A 10 0.04 -8.25 8.30
N ARG A 11 0.33 -9.44 7.80
CA ARG A 11 -0.02 -10.73 8.45
C ARG A 11 -1.54 -11.01 8.57
N ALA A 12 -2.39 -10.21 7.92
CA ALA A 12 -3.84 -10.47 7.88
C ALA A 12 -4.26 -11.52 6.84
N GLY A 13 -3.32 -12.08 6.06
CA GLY A 13 -3.63 -13.06 5.02
C GLY A 13 -3.71 -12.44 3.60
N ASN A 14 -3.18 -11.22 3.42
CA ASN A 14 -3.19 -10.54 2.12
C ASN A 14 -2.63 -11.40 0.98
N THR A 15 -1.52 -12.10 1.22
CA THR A 15 -0.90 -12.98 0.20
C THR A 15 -1.80 -14.17 -0.14
N LEU A 16 -2.48 -14.76 0.84
CA LEU A 16 -3.44 -15.84 0.62
C LEU A 16 -4.63 -15.33 -0.21
N LEU A 17 -5.19 -14.19 0.15
CA LEU A 17 -6.29 -13.59 -0.61
C LEU A 17 -5.87 -13.29 -2.05
N THR A 18 -4.67 -12.74 -2.26
CA THR A 18 -4.10 -12.50 -3.59
C THR A 18 -4.02 -13.80 -4.41
N SER A 19 -3.54 -14.89 -3.79
CA SER A 19 -3.43 -16.19 -4.45
C SER A 19 -4.79 -16.77 -4.83
N ILE A 20 -5.81 -16.60 -3.98
CA ILE A 20 -7.18 -17.02 -4.25
C ILE A 20 -7.76 -16.22 -5.41
N LEU A 21 -7.61 -14.89 -5.38
CA LEU A 21 -8.12 -14.01 -6.43
C LEU A 21 -7.51 -14.29 -7.80
N ASN A 22 -6.21 -14.60 -7.84
CA ASN A 22 -5.49 -14.94 -9.08
C ASN A 22 -5.90 -16.30 -9.68
N GLN A 23 -6.72 -17.11 -9.01
CA GLN A 23 -7.29 -18.32 -9.62
C GLN A 23 -8.41 -17.98 -10.62
N ASN A 24 -8.97 -16.78 -10.57
CA ASN A 24 -9.95 -16.32 -11.55
C ASN A 24 -9.21 -15.74 -12.77
N PRO A 25 -9.44 -16.26 -14.00
CA PRO A 25 -8.74 -15.81 -15.20
C PRO A 25 -9.00 -14.35 -15.57
N ASP A 26 -10.09 -13.75 -15.08
CA ASP A 26 -10.42 -12.35 -15.32
C ASP A 26 -9.69 -11.38 -14.37
N ILE A 27 -9.06 -11.89 -13.29
CA ILE A 27 -8.48 -11.09 -12.22
C ILE A 27 -6.95 -11.23 -12.18
N GLY A 28 -6.26 -10.11 -12.27
CA GLY A 28 -4.83 -10.03 -11.97
C GLY A 28 -4.61 -9.27 -10.65
N CYS A 29 -4.16 -9.96 -9.61
CA CYS A 29 -3.87 -9.35 -8.32
C CYS A 29 -2.37 -9.35 -8.04
N THR A 30 -1.79 -8.18 -7.73
CA THR A 30 -0.38 -8.06 -7.37
C THR A 30 -0.15 -8.62 -5.95
N PRO A 31 0.89 -9.44 -5.72
CA PRO A 31 1.24 -9.88 -4.37
C PRO A 31 1.78 -8.74 -3.50
N ASN A 32 2.43 -7.78 -4.12
CA ASN A 32 2.89 -6.51 -3.56
C ASN A 32 3.18 -5.55 -4.71
N SER A 33 2.66 -4.34 -4.65
CA SER A 33 2.76 -3.36 -5.73
C SER A 33 3.68 -2.20 -5.35
N ILE A 34 4.48 -1.76 -6.30
CA ILE A 34 5.34 -0.58 -6.18
C ILE A 34 4.68 0.69 -6.74
N VAL A 35 3.50 0.59 -7.37
CA VAL A 35 2.91 1.71 -8.13
C VAL A 35 2.66 2.93 -7.25
N LEU A 36 2.17 2.73 -6.02
CA LEU A 36 1.93 3.84 -5.08
C LEU A 36 3.23 4.52 -4.63
N GLU A 37 4.34 3.80 -4.55
CA GLU A 37 5.65 4.42 -4.27
C GLU A 37 6.13 5.22 -5.48
N ILE A 38 5.99 4.69 -6.70
CA ILE A 38 6.28 5.44 -7.94
C ILE A 38 5.46 6.74 -7.97
N TYR A 39 4.17 6.66 -7.64
CA TYR A 39 3.29 7.84 -7.57
C TYR A 39 3.84 8.91 -6.64
N LYS A 40 4.21 8.49 -5.43
CA LYS A 40 4.75 9.35 -4.40
C LYS A 40 6.09 9.96 -4.81
N ASP A 41 7.00 9.15 -5.34
CA ASP A 41 8.33 9.60 -5.75
C ASP A 41 8.24 10.61 -6.91
N VAL A 42 7.41 10.33 -7.92
CA VAL A 42 7.17 11.27 -9.02
C VAL A 42 6.53 12.56 -8.49
N PHE A 43 5.57 12.47 -7.57
CA PHE A 43 4.96 13.66 -6.97
C PHE A 43 5.97 14.49 -6.17
N LEU A 44 6.90 13.84 -5.45
CA LEU A 44 7.96 14.52 -4.69
C LEU A 44 8.98 15.24 -5.57
N LEU A 45 9.04 14.97 -6.88
CA LEU A 45 9.84 15.78 -7.81
C LEU A 45 9.44 17.25 -7.79
N LYS A 46 8.20 17.57 -7.44
CA LYS A 46 7.71 18.95 -7.28
C LYS A 46 8.43 19.77 -6.20
N THR A 47 9.13 19.09 -5.30
CA THR A 47 9.90 19.73 -4.22
C THR A 47 11.39 19.84 -4.52
N LYS A 48 11.85 19.35 -5.68
CA LYS A 48 13.26 19.38 -6.06
C LYS A 48 13.63 20.73 -6.65
N ASP A 49 14.84 21.21 -6.37
CA ASP A 49 15.34 22.49 -6.83
C ASP A 49 15.26 22.65 -8.35
N ILE A 50 15.56 21.59 -9.11
CA ILE A 50 15.47 21.60 -10.56
C ILE A 50 14.03 21.86 -11.05
N PHE A 51 13.03 21.35 -10.34
CA PHE A 51 11.63 21.61 -10.66
C PHE A 51 11.21 23.02 -10.22
N LEU A 52 11.67 23.47 -9.06
CA LEU A 52 11.34 24.79 -8.51
C LEU A 52 11.94 25.93 -9.36
N ASN A 53 13.07 25.68 -10.01
CA ASN A 53 13.69 26.65 -10.93
C ASN A 53 12.87 26.88 -12.21
N TYR A 54 12.19 25.86 -12.70
CA TYR A 54 11.29 25.94 -13.86
C TYR A 54 10.08 25.00 -13.66
N PRO A 55 9.06 25.43 -12.92
CA PRO A 55 7.95 24.57 -12.53
C PRO A 55 6.96 24.36 -13.67
N ASP A 56 6.95 23.17 -14.25
CA ASP A 56 5.94 22.71 -15.18
C ASP A 56 5.01 21.70 -14.50
N HIS A 57 4.08 22.23 -13.73
CA HIS A 57 3.08 21.42 -13.01
C HIS A 57 2.18 20.62 -13.93
N TYR A 58 1.83 21.19 -15.10
CA TYR A 58 0.91 20.54 -16.03
C TYR A 58 1.51 19.27 -16.64
N SER A 59 2.74 19.35 -17.14
CA SER A 59 3.42 18.18 -17.70
C SER A 59 3.66 17.09 -16.66
N LEU A 60 4.05 17.47 -15.43
CA LEU A 60 4.26 16.50 -14.37
C LEU A 60 2.95 15.86 -13.89
N ASP A 61 1.85 16.62 -13.85
CA ASP A 61 0.53 16.07 -13.52
C ASP A 61 0.06 15.09 -14.62
N ASN A 62 0.34 15.35 -15.90
CA ASN A 62 0.09 14.39 -16.98
C ASN A 62 0.88 13.08 -16.80
N VAL A 63 2.14 13.15 -16.36
CA VAL A 63 2.93 11.94 -16.05
C VAL A 63 2.27 11.15 -14.92
N LEU A 64 1.86 11.84 -13.85
CA LEU A 64 1.15 11.21 -12.73
C LEU A 64 -0.15 10.53 -13.20
N ASP A 65 -0.97 11.19 -14.00
CA ASP A 65 -2.22 10.64 -14.55
C ASP A 65 -2.00 9.36 -15.37
N MET A 66 -0.83 9.21 -15.98
CA MET A 66 -0.48 8.09 -16.86
C MET A 66 0.19 6.90 -16.15
N ILE A 67 0.62 7.03 -14.89
CA ILE A 67 1.34 5.96 -14.19
C ILE A 67 0.53 4.65 -14.18
N TYR A 68 -0.72 4.65 -13.69
CA TYR A 68 -1.55 3.44 -13.65
C TYR A 68 -1.88 2.87 -15.03
N PRO A 69 -2.33 3.67 -16.01
CA PRO A 69 -2.58 3.20 -17.37
C PRO A 69 -1.35 2.54 -18.01
N VAL A 70 -0.18 3.13 -17.85
CA VAL A 70 1.06 2.64 -18.46
C VAL A 70 1.59 1.42 -17.73
N TYR A 71 1.60 1.43 -16.40
CA TYR A 71 2.13 0.33 -15.59
C TYR A 71 1.39 -0.98 -15.87
N TYR A 72 0.06 -0.95 -15.95
CA TYR A 72 -0.76 -2.12 -16.21
C TYR A 72 -1.13 -2.31 -17.69
N LYS A 73 -0.47 -1.61 -18.62
CA LYS A 73 -0.79 -1.66 -20.06
C LYS A 73 -0.82 -3.11 -20.58
N ASN A 74 0.19 -3.88 -20.25
CA ASN A 74 0.40 -5.23 -20.78
C ASN A 74 -0.26 -6.34 -19.93
N TRP A 75 -0.93 -5.98 -18.84
CA TRP A 75 -1.68 -6.95 -18.04
C TRP A 75 -2.98 -7.31 -18.74
N ASN A 76 -3.13 -8.58 -19.11
CA ASN A 76 -4.27 -9.03 -19.93
C ASN A 76 -5.44 -9.55 -19.07
N PHE A 77 -5.85 -8.75 -18.06
CA PHE A 77 -6.96 -9.05 -17.17
C PHE A 77 -8.06 -7.99 -17.30
N LYS A 78 -9.30 -8.41 -17.03
CA LYS A 78 -10.48 -7.53 -16.99
C LYS A 78 -10.46 -6.64 -15.74
N TYR A 79 -10.08 -7.25 -14.61
CA TYR A 79 -9.96 -6.62 -13.31
C TYR A 79 -8.53 -6.71 -12.81
N ILE A 80 -7.99 -5.61 -12.34
CA ILE A 80 -6.67 -5.55 -11.72
C ILE A 80 -6.87 -5.16 -10.26
N ILE A 81 -6.23 -5.89 -9.35
CA ILE A 81 -6.24 -5.58 -7.93
C ILE A 81 -4.81 -5.23 -7.53
N ASP A 82 -4.60 -3.95 -7.29
CA ASP A 82 -3.29 -3.40 -6.90
C ASP A 82 -3.16 -3.44 -5.38
N ARG A 83 -2.28 -4.32 -4.88
CA ARG A 83 -2.05 -4.45 -3.45
C ARG A 83 -0.99 -3.48 -2.98
N GLY A 84 -1.39 -2.55 -2.11
CA GLY A 84 -0.51 -1.56 -1.49
C GLY A 84 -1.24 -0.73 -0.44
N PRO A 85 -0.56 0.17 0.27
CA PRO A 85 -1.13 1.00 1.32
C PRO A 85 -1.99 2.15 0.76
N ALA A 86 -3.00 1.81 -0.08
CA ALA A 86 -3.84 2.78 -0.78
C ALA A 86 -4.61 3.72 0.16
N GLY A 87 -4.95 3.26 1.38
CA GLY A 87 -5.71 4.03 2.36
C GLY A 87 -4.90 5.06 3.16
N THR A 88 -3.58 5.17 2.99
CA THR A 88 -2.82 6.25 3.66
C THR A 88 -3.26 7.62 3.16
N LYS A 89 -3.22 8.63 4.03
CA LYS A 89 -3.63 10.00 3.71
C LYS A 89 -2.95 10.53 2.44
N SER A 90 -1.65 10.30 2.31
CA SER A 90 -0.87 10.73 1.13
C SER A 90 -1.29 9.98 -0.13
N ASN A 91 -1.45 8.66 -0.07
CA ASN A 91 -1.82 7.86 -1.24
C ASN A 91 -3.26 8.14 -1.68
N LEU A 92 -4.20 8.31 -0.73
CA LEU A 92 -5.57 8.72 -1.05
C LEU A 92 -5.62 10.08 -1.73
N TYR A 93 -4.83 11.04 -1.24
CA TYR A 93 -4.72 12.36 -1.87
C TYR A 93 -4.24 12.23 -3.33
N LEU A 94 -3.16 11.48 -3.57
CA LEU A 94 -2.62 11.27 -4.92
C LEU A 94 -3.61 10.53 -5.82
N LEU A 95 -4.26 9.49 -5.31
CA LEU A 95 -5.27 8.74 -6.05
C LEU A 95 -6.48 9.63 -6.38
N LYS A 96 -7.02 10.38 -5.44
CA LYS A 96 -8.15 11.31 -5.67
C LYS A 96 -7.81 12.35 -6.75
N LYS A 97 -6.56 12.79 -6.82
CA LYS A 97 -6.13 13.81 -7.78
C LYS A 97 -5.83 13.25 -9.16
N HIS A 98 -5.14 12.13 -9.25
CA HIS A 98 -4.52 11.65 -10.50
C HIS A 98 -5.10 10.32 -11.04
N PHE A 99 -5.75 9.51 -10.19
CA PHE A 99 -6.37 8.27 -10.65
C PHE A 99 -7.73 8.56 -11.30
N LYS A 100 -7.88 8.23 -12.59
CA LYS A 100 -9.05 8.63 -13.40
C LYS A 100 -10.24 7.66 -13.34
N GLN A 101 -10.20 6.66 -12.46
CA GLN A 101 -11.30 5.74 -12.23
C GLN A 101 -11.85 5.93 -10.81
N GLU A 102 -13.02 5.36 -10.55
CA GLU A 102 -13.56 5.30 -9.19
C GLU A 102 -12.63 4.51 -8.28
N ILE A 103 -12.24 5.09 -7.15
CA ILE A 103 -11.37 4.45 -6.18
C ILE A 103 -12.18 3.48 -5.35
N LYS A 104 -11.90 2.18 -5.49
CA LYS A 104 -12.50 1.10 -4.70
C LYS A 104 -11.40 0.34 -3.98
N ILE A 105 -11.49 0.28 -2.65
CA ILE A 105 -10.48 -0.34 -1.81
C ILE A 105 -11.11 -1.52 -1.06
N ILE A 106 -10.53 -2.70 -1.22
CA ILE A 106 -10.79 -3.87 -0.39
C ILE A 106 -9.83 -3.77 0.78
N PHE A 107 -10.35 -3.72 2.00
CA PHE A 107 -9.50 -3.66 3.19
C PHE A 107 -9.61 -4.95 4.00
N LEU A 108 -8.50 -5.70 4.08
CA LEU A 108 -8.45 -6.95 4.82
C LEU A 108 -8.13 -6.70 6.29
N VAL A 109 -9.06 -7.06 7.16
CA VAL A 109 -8.97 -6.86 8.61
C VAL A 109 -8.73 -8.20 9.31
N ARG A 110 -7.89 -8.19 10.32
CA ARG A 110 -7.65 -9.31 11.23
C ARG A 110 -7.56 -8.76 12.67
N PRO A 111 -8.01 -9.51 13.71
CA PRO A 111 -7.83 -9.09 15.09
C PRO A 111 -6.38 -8.73 15.39
N LEU A 112 -6.16 -7.57 16.02
CA LEU A 112 -4.82 -7.01 16.21
C LEU A 112 -3.89 -7.94 16.99
N LEU A 113 -4.41 -8.60 18.03
CA LEU A 113 -3.63 -9.57 18.82
C LEU A 113 -3.13 -10.74 17.96
N GLU A 114 -3.94 -11.22 17.02
CA GLU A 114 -3.53 -12.27 16.09
C GLU A 114 -2.47 -11.77 15.09
N VAL A 115 -2.55 -10.52 14.67
CA VAL A 115 -1.53 -9.88 13.81
C VAL A 115 -0.21 -9.82 14.56
N LEU A 116 -0.21 -9.34 15.83
CA LEU A 116 0.98 -9.27 16.67
C LEU A 116 1.58 -10.65 16.93
N ALA A 117 0.76 -11.63 17.34
CA ALA A 117 1.21 -13.00 17.53
C ALA A 117 1.84 -13.61 16.27
N SER A 118 1.25 -13.34 15.10
CA SER A 118 1.80 -13.78 13.82
C SER A 118 3.13 -13.11 13.49
N TRP A 119 3.34 -11.84 13.88
CA TRP A 119 4.61 -11.15 13.72
C TRP A 119 5.71 -11.74 14.61
N ILE A 120 5.41 -11.97 15.89
CA ILE A 120 6.37 -12.57 16.81
C ILE A 120 6.75 -13.99 16.35
N THR A 121 5.75 -14.82 16.00
CA THR A 121 6.02 -16.16 15.47
C THR A 121 6.87 -16.16 14.21
N TRP A 122 6.70 -15.15 13.35
CA TRP A 122 7.54 -14.98 12.16
C TRP A 122 8.96 -14.55 12.53
N ALA A 123 9.09 -13.62 13.48
CA ALA A 123 10.39 -13.12 13.95
C ALA A 123 11.21 -14.26 14.57
N ASP A 124 10.60 -15.12 15.40
CA ASP A 124 11.26 -16.27 15.99
C ASP A 124 11.83 -17.27 14.96
N LYS A 125 11.19 -17.35 13.80
CA LYS A 125 11.59 -18.27 12.70
C LYS A 125 12.51 -17.64 11.65
N THR A 126 12.74 -16.34 11.73
CA THR A 126 13.48 -15.60 10.69
C THR A 126 14.74 -14.99 11.30
N PRO A 127 15.92 -15.55 11.06
CA PRO A 127 17.18 -14.97 11.54
C PRO A 127 17.37 -13.53 11.02
N ASN A 128 17.97 -12.68 11.83
CA ASN A 128 18.32 -11.30 11.48
C ASN A 128 17.12 -10.43 11.01
N ASN A 129 15.90 -10.73 11.50
CA ASN A 129 14.73 -9.92 11.16
C ASN A 129 14.80 -8.53 11.83
N PHE A 130 14.09 -7.56 11.22
CA PHE A 130 14.13 -6.17 11.69
C PHE A 130 13.54 -5.94 13.09
N ILE A 131 12.69 -6.84 13.59
CA ILE A 131 12.10 -6.74 14.93
C ILE A 131 13.19 -7.02 15.97
N TYR A 132 13.92 -8.11 15.82
CA TYR A 132 14.96 -8.51 16.78
C TYR A 132 16.29 -7.73 16.61
N GLN A 133 16.42 -6.97 15.53
CA GLN A 133 17.46 -5.93 15.46
C GLN A 133 17.19 -4.76 16.43
N CYS A 134 15.94 -4.56 16.83
CA CYS A 134 15.53 -3.48 17.74
C CYS A 134 15.34 -3.95 19.18
N THR A 135 14.97 -5.23 19.41
CA THR A 135 14.68 -5.78 20.74
C THR A 135 14.61 -7.30 20.69
N GLU A 136 15.10 -7.95 21.75
CA GLU A 136 14.96 -9.40 21.96
C GLU A 136 13.72 -9.79 22.79
N ASN A 137 13.04 -8.78 23.36
CA ASN A 137 11.86 -9.01 24.22
C ASN A 137 10.56 -8.94 23.38
N PRO A 138 9.72 -10.01 23.39
CA PRO A 138 8.45 -10.01 22.66
C PRO A 138 7.50 -8.86 23.00
N THR A 139 7.49 -8.40 24.26
CA THR A 139 6.65 -7.26 24.68
C THR A 139 7.14 -5.96 24.05
N GLU A 140 8.43 -5.72 24.07
CA GLU A 140 9.03 -4.55 23.39
C GLU A 140 8.87 -4.63 21.89
N ALA A 141 8.95 -5.83 21.31
CA ALA A 141 8.65 -6.05 19.90
C ALA A 141 7.22 -5.64 19.54
N CYS A 142 6.24 -5.95 20.38
CA CYS A 142 4.87 -5.49 20.20
C CYS A 142 4.76 -3.96 20.29
N HIS A 143 5.42 -3.34 21.26
CA HIS A 143 5.48 -1.87 21.37
C HIS A 143 6.14 -1.24 20.15
N TYR A 144 7.24 -1.81 19.64
CA TYR A 144 7.89 -1.36 18.43
C TYR A 144 6.94 -1.41 17.22
N LEU A 145 6.23 -2.53 17.02
CA LEU A 145 5.29 -2.70 15.91
C LEU A 145 4.10 -1.72 15.98
N MET A 146 3.70 -1.33 17.19
CA MET A 146 2.61 -0.38 17.45
C MET A 146 3.04 1.08 17.47
N LYS A 147 4.34 1.39 17.34
CA LYS A 147 4.83 2.76 17.33
C LYS A 147 4.36 3.51 16.07
N ASP A 148 4.07 4.81 16.22
CA ASP A 148 3.71 5.67 15.10
C ASP A 148 4.75 5.62 13.97
N GLY A 149 4.25 5.54 12.75
CA GLY A 149 5.06 5.41 11.54
C GLY A 149 5.43 3.98 11.18
N ASN A 150 5.29 3.02 12.08
CA ASN A 150 5.51 1.61 11.79
C ASN A 150 4.32 0.98 11.08
N GLN A 151 4.54 -0.21 10.54
CA GLN A 151 3.65 -0.79 9.54
C GLN A 151 2.22 -1.01 10.06
N ILE A 152 2.04 -1.47 11.31
CA ILE A 152 0.71 -1.72 11.89
C ILE A 152 -0.04 -0.40 12.08
N MET A 153 0.59 0.61 12.69
CA MET A 153 -0.06 1.91 12.90
C MET A 153 -0.38 2.61 11.59
N ARG A 154 0.48 2.49 10.59
CA ARG A 154 0.20 3.01 9.24
C ARG A 154 -1.07 2.39 8.66
N GLU A 155 -1.26 1.09 8.79
CA GLU A 155 -2.46 0.40 8.28
C GLU A 155 -3.71 0.70 9.14
N MET A 156 -3.58 0.87 10.46
CA MET A 156 -4.68 1.34 11.31
C MET A 156 -5.14 2.74 10.88
N ASN A 157 -4.21 3.64 10.63
CA ASN A 157 -4.51 4.98 10.12
C ASN A 157 -5.16 4.93 8.73
N CYS A 158 -4.74 3.99 7.86
CA CYS A 158 -5.42 3.72 6.58
C CYS A 158 -6.89 3.37 6.79
N MET A 159 -7.17 2.42 7.66
CA MET A 159 -8.53 1.98 7.95
C MET A 159 -9.37 3.13 8.49
N GLN A 160 -8.84 3.91 9.44
CA GLN A 160 -9.54 5.08 10.00
C GLN A 160 -9.86 6.13 8.93
N ASN A 161 -8.93 6.39 8.00
CA ASN A 161 -9.16 7.35 6.92
C ASN A 161 -10.25 6.88 5.94
N LEU A 162 -10.35 5.56 5.71
CA LEU A 162 -11.38 4.99 4.83
C LEU A 162 -12.77 4.96 5.47
N LEU A 163 -12.85 4.93 6.80
CA LEU A 163 -14.11 4.91 7.56
C LEU A 163 -14.65 6.31 7.89
N LYS A 164 -13.86 7.37 7.70
CA LYS A 164 -14.35 8.74 7.90
C LYS A 164 -15.31 9.10 6.77
N PRO A 165 -16.53 9.60 7.09
CA PRO A 165 -17.38 10.21 6.08
C PRO A 165 -16.67 11.43 5.46
N GLU A 166 -16.89 11.63 4.18
CA GLU A 166 -16.41 12.84 3.45
C GLU A 166 -17.09 14.10 3.92
#